data_617aabf4480becbc65ec48c72f36fc5b
#
_entry.id   617aabf4480becbc65ec48c72f36fc5b
#
_cell.length_a   1.000
_cell.length_b   1.000
_cell.length_c   1.000
_cell.angle_alpha   90.00
_cell.angle_beta   90.00
_cell.angle_gamma   90.00
#
_symmetry.space_group_name_H-M   'P 1'
#
loop_
_entity.id
_entity.type
_entity.pdbx_description
1 polymer ?
#
loop_
_entity_poly.entity_id
_entity_poly.type
_entity_poly.pdbx_seq_one_letter_code
_entity_poly.pdbx_strand_id
1 'polypeptide(L)'
;MSQHSLLKIGISIGDLNGIGSEVLLRSLDRLKLFDFVPIIYANFELIAELQETFGTHLNIDKWDVQSTLEKQTVYVIDVWPEQVHIVYGAIDSRIGHYAFKSLSAGTHALKHGEVDVLLTAPIHKASIMSKEFPFPGHTNYLSRELNGTSLMLLVSDNLRVGLLTDHVSLDQITSVISEKLIFEKARTMKHSLQQDFGIEHPKIALLGVDPHAGDEGAIGTIDKDLLSPCVVKLQSLGIHIEGPFAADGFFGSGLYKDFDGILASYHDQGLVPFKLLSFGNGVNFTAGLNKVRVSPDHGTAFDIAGQGTASISSCLKAFEVGVSIFNNRQQIIA
;
A
#
# COMPACT_ATOMS: atom_id res chain seq x y z
N MET A 1 17.68 15.86 26.22
CA MET A 1 17.80 15.00 25.02
C MET A 1 16.65 14.01 25.11
N SER A 2 15.58 14.21 24.34
CA SER A 2 14.48 13.27 24.28
C SER A 2 15.01 11.95 23.70
N GLN A 3 14.91 10.85 24.44
CA GLN A 3 15.10 9.52 23.89
C GLN A 3 14.07 9.37 22.75
N HIS A 4 14.52 9.53 21.49
CA HIS A 4 13.70 9.14 20.37
C HIS A 4 13.44 7.64 20.52
N SER A 5 12.21 7.27 20.83
CA SER A 5 11.80 5.87 20.82
C SER A 5 12.09 5.29 19.43
N LEU A 6 12.65 4.06 19.39
CA LEU A 6 12.89 3.37 18.13
C LEU A 6 11.60 3.23 17.34
N LEU A 7 11.63 3.61 16.07
CA LEU A 7 10.50 3.41 15.16
C LEU A 7 10.20 1.92 15.04
N LYS A 8 8.95 1.52 15.21
CA LYS A 8 8.49 0.12 15.17
C LYS A 8 7.65 -0.12 13.92
N ILE A 9 8.05 -1.08 13.11
CA ILE A 9 7.29 -1.50 11.92
C ILE A 9 6.65 -2.86 12.21
N GLY A 10 5.34 -2.86 12.40
CA GLY A 10 4.56 -4.08 12.43
C GLY A 10 4.44 -4.69 11.05
N ILE A 11 4.51 -6.01 10.95
CA ILE A 11 4.53 -6.72 9.69
C ILE A 11 3.52 -7.87 9.75
N SER A 12 2.55 -7.86 8.83
CA SER A 12 1.69 -9.02 8.61
C SER A 12 2.26 -9.91 7.51
N ILE A 13 2.33 -11.23 7.78
CA ILE A 13 3.07 -12.19 6.96
C ILE A 13 2.39 -12.51 5.61
N GLY A 14 1.08 -12.22 5.47
CA GLY A 14 0.32 -12.51 4.25
C GLY A 14 0.01 -13.99 4.04
N ASP A 15 -0.23 -14.36 2.79
CA ASP A 15 -0.50 -15.75 2.39
C ASP A 15 0.81 -16.55 2.35
N LEU A 16 0.96 -17.53 3.25
CA LEU A 16 2.18 -18.32 3.42
C LEU A 16 2.50 -19.24 2.23
N ASN A 17 1.50 -19.57 1.41
CA ASN A 17 1.71 -20.36 0.20
C ASN A 17 2.22 -19.53 -1.00
N GLY A 18 2.31 -18.19 -0.84
CA GLY A 18 2.84 -17.26 -1.83
C GLY A 18 4.28 -16.82 -1.53
N ILE A 19 4.72 -15.79 -2.26
CA ILE A 19 6.08 -15.23 -2.14
C ILE A 19 6.25 -14.28 -0.94
N GLY A 20 5.17 -13.94 -0.20
CA GLY A 20 5.18 -12.88 0.81
C GLY A 20 6.25 -13.06 1.88
N SER A 21 6.34 -14.25 2.48
CA SER A 21 7.35 -14.59 3.51
C SER A 21 8.78 -14.59 2.95
N GLU A 22 9.00 -15.12 1.75
CA GLU A 22 10.29 -15.09 1.06
C GLU A 22 10.78 -13.66 0.85
N VAL A 23 9.95 -12.84 0.22
CA VAL A 23 10.27 -11.44 -0.09
C VAL A 23 10.55 -10.65 1.18
N LEU A 24 9.75 -10.86 2.22
CA LEU A 24 9.90 -10.18 3.51
C LEU A 24 11.24 -10.52 4.19
N LEU A 25 11.53 -11.82 4.41
CA LEU A 25 12.73 -12.25 5.14
C LEU A 25 14.01 -11.86 4.36
N ARG A 26 14.02 -12.06 3.04
CA ARG A 26 15.14 -11.64 2.19
C ARG A 26 15.33 -10.12 2.14
N SER A 27 14.25 -9.34 2.25
CA SER A 27 14.35 -7.87 2.34
C SER A 27 14.97 -7.44 3.66
N LEU A 28 14.53 -8.00 4.78
CA LEU A 28 15.10 -7.70 6.09
C LEU A 28 16.59 -8.10 6.17
N ASP A 29 16.94 -9.27 5.65
CA ASP A 29 18.34 -9.71 5.60
C ASP A 29 19.23 -8.80 4.72
N ARG A 30 18.67 -8.27 3.61
CA ARG A 30 19.37 -7.33 2.71
C ARG A 30 19.62 -5.97 3.36
N LEU A 31 18.67 -5.49 4.20
CA LEU A 31 18.79 -4.20 4.86
C LEU A 31 19.91 -4.14 5.89
N LYS A 32 20.35 -5.27 6.47
CA LYS A 32 21.43 -5.49 7.45
C LYS A 32 21.51 -4.48 8.60
N LEU A 33 21.31 -3.20 8.32
CA LEU A 33 21.28 -2.09 9.28
C LEU A 33 20.03 -1.26 9.01
N PHE A 34 19.02 -1.40 9.85
CA PHE A 34 17.82 -0.60 9.78
C PHE A 34 17.67 0.27 11.04
N ASP A 35 17.21 1.51 10.86
CA ASP A 35 16.95 2.45 11.97
C ASP A 35 15.53 2.28 12.54
N PHE A 36 14.93 1.11 12.39
CA PHE A 36 13.63 0.74 12.91
C PHE A 36 13.67 -0.67 13.52
N VAL A 37 12.65 -1.04 14.26
CA VAL A 37 12.50 -2.39 14.80
C VAL A 37 11.37 -3.11 14.06
N PRO A 38 11.66 -4.15 13.27
CA PRO A 38 10.63 -4.96 12.64
C PRO A 38 10.00 -5.94 13.63
N ILE A 39 8.65 -5.99 13.63
CA ILE A 39 7.86 -6.85 14.50
C ILE A 39 6.91 -7.67 13.61
N ILE A 40 7.18 -8.96 13.46
CA ILE A 40 6.41 -9.88 12.64
C ILE A 40 5.30 -10.53 13.47
N TYR A 41 4.07 -10.41 13.03
CA TYR A 41 2.92 -11.08 13.63
C TYR A 41 2.72 -12.44 12.96
N ALA A 42 3.30 -13.50 13.52
CA ALA A 42 3.28 -14.85 12.94
C ALA A 42 3.39 -15.92 14.04
N ASN A 43 4.10 -17.00 13.77
CA ASN A 43 4.55 -17.98 14.74
C ASN A 43 6.09 -18.03 14.69
N PHE A 44 6.75 -17.99 15.82
CA PHE A 44 8.22 -17.90 15.90
C PHE A 44 8.94 -19.08 15.26
N GLU A 45 8.48 -20.28 15.55
CA GLU A 45 9.09 -21.50 15.00
C GLU A 45 8.96 -21.53 13.46
N LEU A 46 7.80 -21.08 12.95
CA LEU A 46 7.60 -20.95 11.51
C LEU A 46 8.58 -19.94 10.87
N ILE A 47 8.82 -18.78 11.51
CA ILE A 47 9.78 -17.81 10.98
C ILE A 47 11.20 -18.37 11.00
N ALA A 48 11.57 -19.13 12.03
CA ALA A 48 12.86 -19.81 12.09
C ALA A 48 13.03 -20.84 10.94
N GLU A 49 12.02 -21.67 10.68
CA GLU A 49 12.02 -22.64 9.57
C GLU A 49 12.11 -21.93 8.19
N LEU A 50 11.38 -20.82 8.03
CA LEU A 50 11.41 -20.05 6.78
C LEU A 50 12.77 -19.37 6.55
N GLN A 51 13.46 -18.94 7.60
CA GLN A 51 14.85 -18.44 7.48
C GLN A 51 15.77 -19.49 6.89
N GLU A 52 15.71 -20.73 7.40
CA GLU A 52 16.50 -21.84 6.86
C GLU A 52 16.13 -22.12 5.41
N THR A 53 14.83 -22.13 5.09
CA THR A 53 14.33 -22.38 3.75
C THR A 53 14.84 -21.37 2.72
N PHE A 54 14.87 -20.07 3.09
CA PHE A 54 15.28 -18.99 2.18
C PHE A 54 16.75 -18.57 2.35
N GLY A 55 17.52 -19.24 3.22
CA GLY A 55 18.93 -18.97 3.44
C GLY A 55 19.21 -17.57 3.98
N THR A 56 18.32 -17.04 4.83
CA THR A 56 18.51 -15.74 5.50
C THR A 56 19.10 -15.91 6.90
N HIS A 57 19.80 -14.87 7.39
CA HIS A 57 20.55 -14.92 8.65
C HIS A 57 20.16 -13.74 9.58
N LEU A 58 18.86 -13.59 9.83
CA LEU A 58 18.35 -12.55 10.73
C LEU A 58 18.55 -12.97 12.20
N ASN A 59 18.91 -12.00 13.02
CA ASN A 59 18.77 -12.16 14.47
C ASN A 59 17.29 -12.04 14.82
N ILE A 60 16.63 -13.15 15.16
CA ILE A 60 15.20 -13.18 15.53
C ILE A 60 15.03 -13.44 17.01
N ASP A 61 14.05 -12.80 17.64
CA ASP A 61 13.70 -13.02 19.03
C ASP A 61 12.16 -12.95 19.22
N LYS A 62 11.66 -13.58 20.28
CA LYS A 62 10.26 -13.41 20.69
C LYS A 62 10.09 -12.08 21.41
N TRP A 63 9.05 -11.35 21.04
CA TRP A 63 8.76 -10.11 21.74
C TRP A 63 7.57 -10.24 22.68
N ASP A 64 7.83 -9.90 23.93
CA ASP A 64 6.80 -9.52 24.89
C ASP A 64 6.74 -7.98 24.91
N VAL A 65 5.55 -7.40 24.81
CA VAL A 65 5.31 -5.93 24.75
C VAL A 65 6.00 -5.17 25.91
N GLN A 66 6.35 -5.84 26.97
CA GLN A 66 7.06 -5.28 28.13
C GLN A 66 8.58 -5.35 28.02
N SER A 67 9.13 -6.07 27.06
CA SER A 67 10.58 -6.22 26.91
C SER A 67 11.21 -5.04 26.17
N THR A 68 12.47 -4.74 26.49
CA THR A 68 13.24 -3.71 25.78
C THR A 68 13.57 -4.18 24.37
N LEU A 69 13.31 -3.34 23.38
CA LEU A 69 13.63 -3.62 22.00
C LEU A 69 15.06 -3.21 21.67
N GLU A 70 15.78 -4.08 20.96
CA GLU A 70 17.13 -3.84 20.49
C GLU A 70 17.13 -3.56 18.98
N LYS A 71 18.03 -2.68 18.54
CA LYS A 71 18.27 -2.47 17.09
C LYS A 71 18.78 -3.74 16.44
N GLN A 72 18.46 -3.90 15.15
CA GLN A 72 18.93 -5.02 14.32
C GLN A 72 18.45 -6.41 14.76
N THR A 73 17.45 -6.45 15.62
CA THR A 73 16.73 -7.68 15.96
C THR A 73 15.34 -7.64 15.33
N VAL A 74 14.95 -8.71 14.68
CA VAL A 74 13.59 -8.92 14.15
C VAL A 74 12.80 -9.63 15.23
N TYR A 75 11.78 -8.97 15.73
CA TYR A 75 10.92 -9.55 16.76
C TYR A 75 9.74 -10.29 16.14
N VAL A 76 9.33 -11.36 16.79
CA VAL A 76 8.15 -12.14 16.40
C VAL A 76 7.18 -12.22 17.56
N ILE A 77 5.93 -11.92 17.29
CA ILE A 77 4.82 -12.14 18.22
C ILE A 77 4.04 -13.36 17.73
N ASP A 78 3.96 -14.39 18.59
CA ASP A 78 3.16 -15.57 18.29
C ASP A 78 1.66 -15.21 18.28
N VAL A 79 1.02 -15.29 17.11
CA VAL A 79 -0.42 -15.05 16.95
C VAL A 79 -1.22 -16.33 16.73
N TRP A 80 -0.54 -17.46 16.65
CA TRP A 80 -1.07 -18.82 16.71
C TRP A 80 0.00 -19.79 17.22
N PRO A 81 -0.38 -20.85 17.97
CA PRO A 81 0.57 -21.84 18.50
C PRO A 81 0.79 -23.05 17.59
N GLU A 82 -0.06 -23.23 16.57
CA GLU A 82 -0.06 -24.45 15.74
C GLU A 82 1.06 -24.42 14.71
N GLN A 83 1.59 -25.60 14.35
CA GLN A 83 2.44 -25.76 13.17
C GLN A 83 1.61 -25.59 11.90
N VAL A 84 2.16 -24.86 10.93
CA VAL A 84 1.52 -24.57 9.65
C VAL A 84 2.20 -25.35 8.54
N HIS A 85 1.45 -26.15 7.82
CA HIS A 85 1.94 -26.86 6.64
C HIS A 85 1.80 -25.99 5.41
N ILE A 86 2.93 -25.53 4.86
CA ILE A 86 3.01 -24.69 3.64
C ILE A 86 3.02 -25.59 2.41
N VAL A 87 2.15 -25.27 1.45
CA VAL A 87 2.13 -25.86 0.11
C VAL A 87 2.21 -24.74 -0.92
N TYR A 88 3.42 -24.41 -1.33
CA TYR A 88 3.65 -23.28 -2.24
C TYR A 88 2.79 -23.36 -3.50
N GLY A 89 2.18 -22.23 -3.86
CA GLY A 89 1.31 -22.10 -5.04
C GLY A 89 -0.11 -22.63 -4.85
N ALA A 90 -0.45 -23.22 -3.70
CA ALA A 90 -1.78 -23.77 -3.44
C ALA A 90 -2.73 -22.73 -2.81
N ILE A 91 -3.96 -22.70 -3.29
CA ILE A 91 -5.05 -21.93 -2.66
C ILE A 91 -5.58 -22.76 -1.48
N ASP A 92 -5.44 -22.27 -0.26
CA ASP A 92 -5.88 -22.97 0.95
C ASP A 92 -6.49 -21.97 1.96
N SER A 93 -7.75 -22.20 2.31
CA SER A 93 -8.48 -21.36 3.28
C SER A 93 -7.90 -21.41 4.70
N ARG A 94 -7.19 -22.50 5.08
CA ARG A 94 -6.49 -22.59 6.37
C ARG A 94 -5.33 -21.61 6.40
N ILE A 95 -4.58 -21.50 5.29
CA ILE A 95 -3.51 -20.51 5.13
C ILE A 95 -4.09 -19.09 5.13
N GLY A 96 -5.23 -18.89 4.47
CA GLY A 96 -5.96 -17.61 4.52
C GLY A 96 -6.37 -17.21 5.94
N HIS A 97 -6.73 -18.17 6.80
CA HIS A 97 -7.03 -17.92 8.21
C HIS A 97 -5.79 -17.42 8.99
N TYR A 98 -4.61 -17.99 8.77
CA TYR A 98 -3.37 -17.50 9.38
C TYR A 98 -2.96 -16.12 8.83
N ALA A 99 -3.15 -15.89 7.54
CA ALA A 99 -2.95 -14.57 6.95
C ALA A 99 -3.85 -13.51 7.61
N PHE A 100 -5.11 -13.85 7.88
CA PHE A 100 -6.04 -12.96 8.59
C PHE A 100 -5.65 -12.76 10.05
N LYS A 101 -5.26 -13.78 10.79
CA LYS A 101 -4.77 -13.64 12.18
C LYS A 101 -3.59 -12.65 12.25
N SER A 102 -2.61 -12.82 11.36
CA SER A 102 -1.46 -11.94 11.25
C SER A 102 -1.87 -10.49 10.95
N LEU A 103 -2.71 -10.28 9.94
CA LEU A 103 -3.20 -8.96 9.55
C LEU A 103 -4.00 -8.29 10.69
N SER A 104 -4.87 -9.04 11.35
CA SER A 104 -5.70 -8.54 12.45
C SER A 104 -4.84 -8.10 13.65
N ALA A 105 -3.86 -8.91 14.04
CA ALA A 105 -2.93 -8.58 15.12
C ALA A 105 -2.09 -7.32 14.81
N GLY A 106 -1.49 -7.26 13.62
CA GLY A 106 -0.73 -6.08 13.19
C GLY A 106 -1.59 -4.82 13.09
N THR A 107 -2.83 -4.94 12.62
CA THR A 107 -3.79 -3.82 12.57
C THR A 107 -4.18 -3.35 13.96
N HIS A 108 -4.41 -4.28 14.89
CA HIS A 108 -4.69 -3.95 16.28
C HIS A 108 -3.53 -3.17 16.92
N ALA A 109 -2.32 -3.67 16.76
CA ALA A 109 -1.12 -3.02 17.28
C ALA A 109 -0.90 -1.61 16.69
N LEU A 110 -1.11 -1.42 15.38
CA LEU A 110 -1.06 -0.13 14.73
C LEU A 110 -2.12 0.83 15.29
N LYS A 111 -3.35 0.35 15.47
CA LYS A 111 -4.48 1.13 15.99
C LYS A 111 -4.19 1.67 17.39
N HIS A 112 -3.57 0.86 18.25
CA HIS A 112 -3.25 1.21 19.65
C HIS A 112 -1.88 1.88 19.82
N GLY A 113 -1.11 2.07 18.75
CA GLY A 113 0.20 2.73 18.80
C GLY A 113 1.32 1.85 19.37
N GLU A 114 1.13 0.55 19.41
CA GLU A 114 2.18 -0.42 19.78
C GLU A 114 3.24 -0.49 18.69
N VAL A 115 2.84 -0.27 17.42
CA VAL A 115 3.71 -0.06 16.25
C VAL A 115 3.34 1.25 15.56
N ASP A 116 4.30 1.83 14.85
CA ASP A 116 4.20 3.14 14.21
C ASP A 116 3.75 3.05 12.74
N VAL A 117 4.19 2.00 12.07
CA VAL A 117 3.90 1.68 10.65
C VAL A 117 3.45 0.23 10.56
N LEU A 118 2.53 -0.08 9.66
CA LEU A 118 2.17 -1.45 9.30
C LEU A 118 2.58 -1.75 7.85
N LEU A 119 3.48 -2.71 7.67
CA LEU A 119 3.77 -3.30 6.37
C LEU A 119 2.97 -4.59 6.22
N THR A 120 2.21 -4.72 5.13
CA THR A 120 1.43 -5.93 4.89
C THR A 120 1.97 -6.70 3.69
N ALA A 121 2.33 -7.97 3.89
CA ALA A 121 2.64 -8.88 2.78
C ALA A 121 1.36 -9.26 2.01
N PRO A 122 1.48 -9.71 0.76
CA PRO A 122 0.33 -9.99 -0.10
C PRO A 122 -0.56 -11.12 0.44
N ILE A 123 -1.87 -10.97 0.22
CA ILE A 123 -2.88 -12.00 0.55
C ILE A 123 -3.53 -12.54 -0.72
N HIS A 124 -3.93 -13.80 -0.70
CA HIS A 124 -4.74 -14.38 -1.75
C HIS A 124 -6.24 -14.24 -1.39
N LYS A 125 -7.00 -13.57 -2.26
CA LYS A 125 -8.41 -13.22 -1.96
C LYS A 125 -9.28 -14.45 -1.70
N ALA A 126 -9.16 -15.51 -2.49
CA ALA A 126 -9.96 -16.72 -2.30
C ALA A 126 -9.55 -17.50 -1.05
N SER A 127 -8.27 -17.43 -0.61
CA SER A 127 -7.82 -18.08 0.63
C SER A 127 -8.32 -17.36 1.88
N ILE A 128 -8.24 -16.02 1.91
CA ILE A 128 -8.53 -15.23 3.11
C ILE A 128 -10.03 -14.95 3.32
N MET A 129 -10.83 -15.00 2.25
CA MET A 129 -12.26 -14.67 2.31
C MET A 129 -12.98 -15.60 3.28
N SER A 130 -13.59 -15.02 4.30
CA SER A 130 -14.30 -15.74 5.36
C SER A 130 -15.39 -14.85 5.95
N LYS A 131 -16.18 -15.38 6.91
CA LYS A 131 -17.14 -14.57 7.67
C LYS A 131 -16.45 -13.47 8.49
N GLU A 132 -15.21 -13.71 8.91
CA GLU A 132 -14.40 -12.77 9.69
C GLU A 132 -13.72 -11.72 8.80
N PHE A 133 -13.43 -12.09 7.53
CA PHE A 133 -12.86 -11.20 6.53
C PHE A 133 -13.73 -11.13 5.26
N PRO A 134 -14.87 -10.43 5.30
CA PRO A 134 -15.78 -10.26 4.16
C PRO A 134 -15.36 -9.10 3.24
N PHE A 135 -14.08 -8.80 3.12
CA PHE A 135 -13.56 -7.65 2.39
C PHE A 135 -12.90 -8.07 1.08
N PRO A 136 -12.97 -7.24 0.03
CA PRO A 136 -12.29 -7.50 -1.24
C PRO A 136 -10.76 -7.40 -1.14
N GLY A 137 -10.21 -6.82 -0.07
CA GLY A 137 -8.77 -6.69 0.14
C GLY A 137 -8.40 -5.86 1.37
N HIS A 138 -7.09 -5.65 1.56
CA HIS A 138 -6.53 -4.91 2.69
C HIS A 138 -7.12 -3.51 2.86
N THR A 139 -7.24 -2.73 1.77
CA THR A 139 -7.66 -1.34 1.82
C THR A 139 -9.03 -1.15 2.47
N ASN A 140 -10.00 -1.98 2.09
CA ASN A 140 -11.36 -1.90 2.64
C ASN A 140 -11.40 -2.33 4.12
N TYR A 141 -10.65 -3.40 4.47
CA TYR A 141 -10.51 -3.85 5.84
C TYR A 141 -9.90 -2.75 6.72
N LEU A 142 -8.77 -2.20 6.31
CA LEU A 142 -8.05 -1.17 7.07
C LEU A 142 -8.82 0.14 7.17
N SER A 143 -9.56 0.54 6.14
CA SER A 143 -10.43 1.74 6.19
C SER A 143 -11.48 1.61 7.29
N ARG A 144 -12.05 0.40 7.44
CA ARG A 144 -13.02 0.15 8.52
C ARG A 144 -12.34 0.15 9.89
N GLU A 145 -11.24 -0.59 10.05
CA GLU A 145 -10.59 -0.76 11.35
C GLU A 145 -9.91 0.52 11.87
N LEU A 146 -9.41 1.36 10.96
CA LEU A 146 -8.66 2.57 11.29
C LEU A 146 -9.47 3.87 11.08
N ASN A 147 -10.76 3.75 10.77
CA ASN A 147 -11.70 4.88 10.61
C ASN A 147 -11.18 5.98 9.67
N GLY A 148 -10.93 5.65 8.41
CA GLY A 148 -10.42 6.62 7.43
C GLY A 148 -11.06 6.48 6.05
N THR A 149 -11.06 7.59 5.30
CA THR A 149 -11.38 7.60 3.87
C THR A 149 -10.13 7.25 3.09
N SER A 150 -10.04 6.01 2.60
CA SER A 150 -8.84 5.55 1.92
C SER A 150 -8.76 5.98 0.46
N LEU A 151 -7.56 6.35 0.04
CA LEU A 151 -7.16 6.44 -1.35
C LEU A 151 -6.03 5.41 -1.57
N MET A 152 -6.23 4.48 -2.49
CA MET A 152 -5.16 3.61 -2.96
C MET A 152 -4.17 4.46 -3.75
N LEU A 153 -2.97 4.62 -3.23
CA LEU A 153 -1.90 5.42 -3.81
C LEU A 153 -0.68 4.55 -4.12
N LEU A 154 -0.38 4.42 -5.40
CA LEU A 154 0.82 3.77 -5.89
C LEU A 154 1.96 4.78 -5.87
N VAL A 155 3.06 4.42 -5.23
CA VAL A 155 4.19 5.32 -4.97
C VAL A 155 5.48 4.70 -5.50
N SER A 156 6.24 5.47 -6.23
CA SER A 156 7.65 5.25 -6.53
C SER A 156 8.41 6.57 -6.33
N ASP A 157 9.71 6.62 -6.62
CA ASP A 157 10.54 7.79 -6.29
C ASP A 157 9.93 9.13 -6.72
N ASN A 158 9.47 9.23 -7.97
CA ASN A 158 8.97 10.47 -8.55
C ASN A 158 7.55 10.35 -9.13
N LEU A 159 6.83 9.27 -8.81
CA LEU A 159 5.51 9.04 -9.38
C LEU A 159 4.54 8.58 -8.30
N ARG A 160 3.42 9.29 -8.16
CA ARG A 160 2.34 8.97 -7.23
C ARG A 160 1.03 8.95 -7.98
N VAL A 161 0.42 7.76 -8.05
CA VAL A 161 -0.81 7.54 -8.79
C VAL A 161 -1.90 7.04 -7.85
N GLY A 162 -2.93 7.84 -7.67
CA GLY A 162 -4.14 7.49 -6.93
C GLY A 162 -5.27 7.11 -7.88
N LEU A 163 -6.21 6.32 -7.39
CA LEU A 163 -7.34 5.83 -8.17
C LEU A 163 -8.65 6.46 -7.67
N LEU A 164 -9.46 6.99 -8.60
CA LEU A 164 -10.85 7.35 -8.30
C LEU A 164 -11.66 6.08 -8.02
N THR A 165 -11.56 5.11 -8.94
CA THR A 165 -12.16 3.77 -8.78
C THR A 165 -11.06 2.72 -8.82
N ASP A 166 -11.07 1.77 -7.88
CA ASP A 166 -10.04 0.72 -7.80
C ASP A 166 -10.52 -0.61 -8.41
N HIS A 167 -11.26 -1.42 -7.70
CA HIS A 167 -11.71 -2.74 -8.12
C HIS A 167 -13.17 -2.71 -8.62
N VAL A 168 -13.41 -1.91 -9.64
CA VAL A 168 -14.71 -1.74 -10.30
C VAL A 168 -14.60 -2.24 -11.75
N SER A 169 -15.60 -2.96 -12.25
CA SER A 169 -15.62 -3.40 -13.65
C SER A 169 -15.78 -2.21 -14.61
N LEU A 170 -15.20 -2.32 -15.81
CA LEU A 170 -15.15 -1.20 -16.76
C LEU A 170 -16.54 -0.64 -17.13
N ASP A 171 -17.53 -1.50 -17.21
CA ASP A 171 -18.92 -1.11 -17.51
C ASP A 171 -19.60 -0.31 -16.41
N GLN A 172 -19.07 -0.35 -15.18
CA GLN A 172 -19.61 0.35 -14.03
C GLN A 172 -18.88 1.66 -13.70
N ILE A 173 -17.72 1.94 -14.30
CA ILE A 173 -16.88 3.09 -13.96
C ILE A 173 -17.67 4.39 -14.03
N THR A 174 -18.33 4.66 -15.14
CA THR A 174 -19.08 5.90 -15.35
C THR A 174 -20.24 6.10 -14.38
N SER A 175 -20.83 5.00 -13.88
CA SER A 175 -21.92 5.04 -12.90
C SER A 175 -21.44 5.27 -11.46
N VAL A 176 -20.18 4.90 -11.17
CA VAL A 176 -19.57 5.04 -9.83
C VAL A 176 -18.92 6.40 -9.66
N ILE A 177 -18.32 6.96 -10.72
CA ILE A 177 -17.69 8.27 -10.66
C ILE A 177 -18.78 9.35 -10.43
N SER A 178 -18.59 10.13 -9.38
CA SER A 178 -19.50 11.20 -8.98
C SER A 178 -18.72 12.41 -8.48
N GLU A 179 -19.35 13.60 -8.47
CA GLU A 179 -18.74 14.81 -7.90
C GLU A 179 -18.23 14.54 -6.48
N LYS A 180 -19.04 13.89 -5.64
CA LYS A 180 -18.66 13.53 -4.26
C LYS A 180 -17.36 12.70 -4.22
N LEU A 181 -17.27 11.66 -5.05
CA LEU A 181 -16.08 10.78 -5.11
C LEU A 181 -14.85 11.55 -5.57
N ILE A 182 -14.95 12.35 -6.63
CA ILE A 182 -13.85 13.16 -7.16
C ILE A 182 -13.33 14.11 -6.09
N PHE A 183 -14.22 14.82 -5.41
CA PHE A 183 -13.87 15.76 -4.34
C PHE A 183 -13.19 15.08 -3.16
N GLU A 184 -13.71 13.94 -2.74
CA GLU A 184 -13.18 13.15 -1.64
C GLU A 184 -11.75 12.68 -1.97
N LYS A 185 -11.57 12.08 -3.14
CA LYS A 185 -10.25 11.57 -3.58
C LYS A 185 -9.24 12.70 -3.83
N ALA A 186 -9.66 13.81 -4.43
CA ALA A 186 -8.78 14.97 -4.65
C ALA A 186 -8.31 15.61 -3.33
N ARG A 187 -9.19 15.75 -2.36
CA ARG A 187 -8.84 16.26 -1.02
C ARG A 187 -7.90 15.30 -0.28
N THR A 188 -8.19 14.01 -0.34
CA THR A 188 -7.32 12.98 0.26
C THR A 188 -5.95 12.99 -0.39
N MET A 189 -5.86 13.10 -1.72
CA MET A 189 -4.60 13.22 -2.45
C MET A 189 -3.82 14.45 -2.01
N LYS A 190 -4.44 15.65 -2.03
CA LYS A 190 -3.79 16.88 -1.60
C LYS A 190 -3.24 16.75 -0.18
N HIS A 191 -4.07 16.29 0.76
CA HIS A 191 -3.67 16.13 2.15
C HIS A 191 -2.49 15.16 2.30
N SER A 192 -2.55 14.03 1.60
CA SER A 192 -1.47 13.05 1.62
C SER A 192 -0.17 13.61 1.03
N LEU A 193 -0.24 14.31 -0.12
CA LEU A 193 0.95 14.93 -0.71
C LEU A 193 1.60 15.93 0.24
N GLN A 194 0.81 16.67 1.01
CA GLN A 194 1.30 17.61 2.01
C GLN A 194 1.84 16.89 3.25
N GLN A 195 1.05 16.02 3.87
CA GLN A 195 1.38 15.41 5.15
C GLN A 195 2.37 14.26 5.03
N ASP A 196 2.19 13.39 4.01
CA ASP A 196 2.94 12.15 3.88
C ASP A 196 4.23 12.33 3.06
N PHE A 197 4.21 13.28 2.12
CA PHE A 197 5.34 13.53 1.21
C PHE A 197 6.00 14.90 1.40
N GLY A 198 5.50 15.75 2.30
CA GLY A 198 6.10 17.05 2.63
C GLY A 198 6.02 18.08 1.50
N ILE A 199 5.08 17.93 0.55
CA ILE A 199 4.92 18.84 -0.60
C ILE A 199 3.93 19.94 -0.21
N GLU A 200 4.43 21.13 0.06
CA GLU A 200 3.61 22.25 0.59
C GLU A 200 2.49 22.68 -0.37
N HIS A 201 2.81 22.79 -1.66
CA HIS A 201 1.89 23.25 -2.71
C HIS A 201 1.73 22.20 -3.82
N PRO A 202 1.09 21.04 -3.53
CA PRO A 202 1.06 19.93 -4.48
C PRO A 202 0.21 20.23 -5.70
N LYS A 203 0.72 19.87 -6.88
CA LYS A 203 0.06 19.95 -8.17
C LYS A 203 -0.47 18.56 -8.55
N ILE A 204 -1.79 18.46 -8.78
CA ILE A 204 -2.49 17.21 -9.05
C ILE A 204 -2.99 17.20 -10.50
N ALA A 205 -2.77 16.08 -11.21
CA ALA A 205 -3.41 15.81 -12.49
C ALA A 205 -4.63 14.93 -12.30
N LEU A 206 -5.74 15.24 -12.97
CA LEU A 206 -6.90 14.35 -13.11
C LEU A 206 -6.92 13.79 -14.52
N LEU A 207 -6.94 12.46 -14.67
CA LEU A 207 -7.07 11.81 -15.96
C LEU A 207 -8.54 11.68 -16.35
N GLY A 208 -8.81 11.87 -17.63
CA GLY A 208 -10.15 11.68 -18.21
C GLY A 208 -10.59 10.21 -18.14
N VAL A 209 -11.88 9.99 -18.28
CA VAL A 209 -12.49 8.65 -18.34
C VAL A 209 -12.42 8.11 -19.77
N ASP A 210 -12.86 8.94 -20.73
CA ASP A 210 -12.98 8.55 -22.13
C ASP A 210 -11.67 8.78 -22.91
N PRO A 211 -11.46 8.07 -24.01
CA PRO A 211 -10.36 8.39 -24.93
C PRO A 211 -10.39 9.87 -25.33
N HIS A 212 -9.21 10.50 -25.40
CA HIS A 212 -9.06 11.93 -25.68
C HIS A 212 -9.84 12.86 -24.75
N ALA A 213 -10.13 12.41 -23.49
CA ALA A 213 -10.97 13.11 -22.54
C ALA A 213 -12.34 13.49 -23.15
N GLY A 214 -12.92 12.59 -23.92
CA GLY A 214 -14.24 12.72 -24.54
C GLY A 214 -14.30 13.53 -25.83
N ASP A 215 -13.21 14.16 -26.29
CA ASP A 215 -13.11 14.97 -27.51
C ASP A 215 -14.28 15.96 -27.65
N GLU A 216 -14.43 16.87 -26.67
CA GLU A 216 -15.52 17.86 -26.57
C GLU A 216 -16.92 17.24 -26.58
N GLY A 217 -17.06 15.96 -26.27
CA GLY A 217 -18.32 15.20 -26.26
C GLY A 217 -18.56 14.37 -27.51
N ALA A 218 -17.63 14.33 -28.46
CA ALA A 218 -17.75 13.51 -29.67
C ALA A 218 -17.62 12.00 -29.40
N ILE A 219 -16.83 11.62 -28.39
CA ILE A 219 -16.61 10.23 -27.95
C ILE A 219 -17.44 9.90 -26.73
N GLY A 220 -17.45 10.80 -25.74
CA GLY A 220 -18.23 10.68 -24.53
C GLY A 220 -18.36 12.03 -23.80
N THR A 221 -19.33 12.15 -22.91
CA THR A 221 -19.65 13.44 -22.28
C THR A 221 -19.25 13.54 -20.81
N ILE A 222 -18.86 12.44 -20.16
CA ILE A 222 -18.57 12.41 -18.73
C ILE A 222 -17.43 13.37 -18.34
N ASP A 223 -16.39 13.46 -19.17
CA ASP A 223 -15.26 14.35 -18.94
C ASP A 223 -15.67 15.82 -19.00
N LYS A 224 -16.52 16.18 -19.96
CA LYS A 224 -17.05 17.52 -20.15
C LYS A 224 -18.13 17.88 -19.10
N ASP A 225 -19.07 16.96 -18.86
CA ASP A 225 -20.26 17.23 -18.05
C ASP A 225 -20.03 17.07 -16.55
N LEU A 226 -19.04 16.26 -16.14
CA LEU A 226 -18.75 15.99 -14.74
C LEU A 226 -17.31 16.35 -14.33
N LEU A 227 -16.26 15.81 -15.00
CA LEU A 227 -14.90 15.98 -14.54
C LEU A 227 -14.41 17.44 -14.66
N SER A 228 -14.62 18.07 -15.81
CA SER A 228 -14.22 19.48 -16.04
C SER A 228 -14.86 20.46 -15.06
N PRO A 229 -16.20 20.43 -14.82
CA PRO A 229 -16.81 21.23 -13.76
C PRO A 229 -16.26 20.95 -12.36
N CYS A 230 -15.93 19.68 -12.03
CA CYS A 230 -15.31 19.32 -10.76
C CYS A 230 -13.92 19.95 -10.60
N VAL A 231 -13.09 19.93 -11.66
CA VAL A 231 -11.77 20.59 -11.65
C VAL A 231 -11.91 22.07 -11.32
N VAL A 232 -12.78 22.80 -12.01
CA VAL A 232 -13.04 24.24 -11.76
C VAL A 232 -13.47 24.50 -10.31
N LYS A 233 -14.40 23.69 -9.78
CA LYS A 233 -14.85 23.82 -8.39
C LYS A 233 -13.73 23.51 -7.39
N LEU A 234 -12.91 22.47 -7.62
CA LEU A 234 -11.78 22.12 -6.75
C LEU A 234 -10.71 23.22 -6.73
N GLN A 235 -10.43 23.84 -7.88
CA GLN A 235 -9.54 25.01 -7.97
C GLN A 235 -10.07 26.18 -7.15
N SER A 236 -11.36 26.47 -7.23
CA SER A 236 -12.00 27.53 -6.41
C SER A 236 -11.91 27.27 -4.90
N LEU A 237 -11.73 26.01 -4.49
CA LEU A 237 -11.49 25.59 -3.10
C LEU A 237 -10.01 25.54 -2.72
N GLY A 238 -9.10 26.06 -3.58
CA GLY A 238 -7.67 26.13 -3.32
C GLY A 238 -6.94 24.77 -3.48
N ILE A 239 -7.49 23.86 -4.29
CA ILE A 239 -6.79 22.62 -4.68
C ILE A 239 -6.18 22.85 -6.06
N HIS A 240 -4.86 22.80 -6.15
CA HIS A 240 -4.16 22.92 -7.42
C HIS A 240 -4.29 21.61 -8.20
N ILE A 241 -5.32 21.51 -9.00
CA ILE A 241 -5.66 20.34 -9.82
C ILE A 241 -5.91 20.77 -11.26
N GLU A 242 -5.40 20.02 -12.23
CA GLU A 242 -5.57 20.27 -13.65
C GLU A 242 -6.11 19.01 -14.36
N GLY A 243 -6.74 19.21 -15.51
CA GLY A 243 -7.34 18.14 -16.30
C GLY A 243 -8.82 18.43 -16.63
N PRO A 244 -9.59 17.44 -17.09
CA PRO A 244 -9.19 16.05 -17.34
C PRO A 244 -8.21 15.93 -18.51
N PHE A 245 -7.15 15.13 -18.34
CA PHE A 245 -6.16 14.87 -19.38
C PHE A 245 -6.44 13.54 -20.09
N ALA A 246 -6.23 13.50 -21.41
CA ALA A 246 -6.18 12.25 -22.15
C ALA A 246 -4.97 11.41 -21.68
N ALA A 247 -5.22 10.22 -21.13
CA ALA A 247 -4.19 9.43 -20.44
C ALA A 247 -3.01 9.04 -21.32
N ASP A 248 -3.25 8.67 -22.58
CA ASP A 248 -2.24 8.30 -23.56
C ASP A 248 -1.27 9.46 -23.84
N GLY A 249 -1.80 10.63 -24.16
CA GLY A 249 -1.02 11.83 -24.38
C GLY A 249 -0.30 12.32 -23.12
N PHE A 250 -0.94 12.22 -21.97
CA PHE A 250 -0.39 12.64 -20.68
C PHE A 250 0.87 11.83 -20.30
N PHE A 251 0.80 10.51 -20.38
CA PHE A 251 1.97 9.67 -20.12
C PHE A 251 2.96 9.67 -21.30
N GLY A 252 2.47 9.61 -22.55
CA GLY A 252 3.29 9.50 -23.73
C GLY A 252 4.18 10.74 -23.99
N SER A 253 3.71 11.93 -23.63
CA SER A 253 4.49 13.18 -23.74
C SER A 253 5.46 13.39 -22.55
N GLY A 254 5.32 12.63 -21.48
CA GLY A 254 6.06 12.85 -20.24
C GLY A 254 5.50 13.96 -19.35
N LEU A 255 4.32 14.50 -19.64
CA LEU A 255 3.67 15.57 -18.87
C LEU A 255 3.43 15.18 -17.40
N TYR A 256 3.34 13.89 -17.10
CA TYR A 256 3.20 13.38 -15.73
C TYR A 256 4.31 13.84 -14.77
N LYS A 257 5.47 14.23 -15.30
CA LYS A 257 6.63 14.72 -14.51
C LYS A 257 6.41 16.10 -13.89
N ASP A 258 5.45 16.86 -14.42
CA ASP A 258 5.12 18.21 -13.96
C ASP A 258 4.10 18.21 -12.82
N PHE A 259 3.69 17.01 -12.34
CA PHE A 259 2.69 16.83 -11.30
C PHE A 259 3.23 16.00 -10.13
N ASP A 260 2.82 16.37 -8.93
CA ASP A 260 3.20 15.69 -7.69
C ASP A 260 2.34 14.44 -7.43
N GLY A 261 1.10 14.45 -7.94
CA GLY A 261 0.17 13.34 -7.85
C GLY A 261 -0.78 13.29 -9.04
N ILE A 262 -1.17 12.08 -9.42
CA ILE A 262 -2.03 11.78 -10.54
C ILE A 262 -3.26 11.03 -10.03
N LEU A 263 -4.46 11.51 -10.31
CA LEU A 263 -5.70 10.80 -10.07
C LEU A 263 -6.14 10.14 -11.38
N ALA A 264 -6.00 8.84 -11.46
CA ALA A 264 -6.52 8.04 -12.56
C ALA A 264 -7.99 7.68 -12.32
N SER A 265 -8.78 7.68 -13.37
CA SER A 265 -10.21 7.42 -13.28
C SER A 265 -10.53 5.97 -12.95
N TYR A 266 -9.69 5.01 -13.38
CA TYR A 266 -9.86 3.59 -13.12
C TYR A 266 -8.50 2.86 -13.02
N HIS A 267 -8.57 1.64 -12.53
CA HIS A 267 -7.43 0.83 -12.12
C HIS A 267 -6.32 0.75 -13.20
N ASP A 268 -6.60 0.19 -14.37
CA ASP A 268 -5.55 -0.07 -15.36
C ASP A 268 -5.05 1.20 -16.05
N GLN A 269 -5.87 2.27 -16.12
CA GLN A 269 -5.41 3.58 -16.60
C GLN A 269 -4.25 4.12 -15.78
N GLY A 270 -4.28 3.89 -14.46
CA GLY A 270 -3.21 4.33 -13.55
C GLY A 270 -2.09 3.29 -13.40
N LEU A 271 -2.45 2.02 -13.22
CA LEU A 271 -1.48 1.00 -12.83
C LEU A 271 -0.60 0.51 -13.98
N VAL A 272 -1.09 0.44 -15.19
CA VAL A 272 -0.27 0.02 -16.34
C VAL A 272 0.92 0.97 -16.54
N PRO A 273 0.72 2.30 -16.72
CA PRO A 273 1.85 3.22 -16.83
C PRO A 273 2.70 3.28 -15.55
N PHE A 274 2.07 3.21 -14.36
CA PHE A 274 2.82 3.20 -13.10
C PHE A 274 3.80 2.03 -13.04
N LYS A 275 3.36 0.81 -13.33
CA LYS A 275 4.20 -0.40 -13.28
C LYS A 275 5.32 -0.37 -14.31
N LEU A 276 5.07 0.16 -15.50
CA LEU A 276 6.07 0.34 -16.53
C LEU A 276 7.16 1.36 -16.10
N LEU A 277 6.76 2.45 -15.46
CA LEU A 277 7.66 3.55 -15.07
C LEU A 277 8.38 3.29 -13.73
N SER A 278 7.79 2.51 -12.82
CA SER A 278 8.38 2.19 -11.51
C SER A 278 9.41 1.06 -11.55
N PHE A 279 9.50 0.30 -12.64
CA PHE A 279 10.46 -0.80 -12.82
C PHE A 279 10.54 -1.78 -11.65
N GLY A 280 9.41 -2.13 -11.05
CA GLY A 280 9.34 -3.06 -9.91
C GLY A 280 9.63 -2.45 -8.53
N ASN A 281 9.82 -1.13 -8.44
CA ASN A 281 10.01 -0.39 -7.18
C ASN A 281 8.70 0.24 -6.65
N GLY A 282 7.55 -0.21 -7.16
CA GLY A 282 6.26 0.31 -6.74
C GLY A 282 5.89 -0.09 -5.31
N VAL A 283 5.25 0.82 -4.59
CA VAL A 283 4.70 0.62 -3.24
C VAL A 283 3.23 0.99 -3.27
N ASN A 284 2.39 0.16 -2.68
CA ASN A 284 1.00 0.49 -2.43
C ASN A 284 0.89 1.12 -1.02
N PHE A 285 0.60 2.40 -0.98
CA PHE A 285 0.34 3.16 0.24
C PHE A 285 -1.17 3.41 0.37
N THR A 286 -1.71 3.26 1.57
CA THR A 286 -3.11 3.60 1.85
C THR A 286 -3.19 5.02 2.43
N ALA A 287 -3.33 6.02 1.55
CA ALA A 287 -3.48 7.41 1.93
C ALA A 287 -4.85 7.68 2.58
N GLY A 288 -4.95 8.75 3.39
CA GLY A 288 -6.18 9.16 4.05
C GLY A 288 -6.50 8.43 5.36
N LEU A 289 -5.66 7.50 5.79
CA LEU A 289 -5.73 6.92 7.13
C LEU A 289 -4.91 7.77 8.11
N ASN A 290 -5.35 7.82 9.37
CA ASN A 290 -4.60 8.45 10.46
C ASN A 290 -3.35 7.66 10.89
N LYS A 291 -3.15 6.49 10.34
CA LYS A 291 -2.02 5.58 10.57
C LYS A 291 -1.31 5.27 9.25
N VAL A 292 -0.03 4.92 9.33
CA VAL A 292 0.78 4.62 8.14
C VAL A 292 0.69 3.13 7.82
N ARG A 293 0.17 2.81 6.63
CA ARG A 293 0.18 1.44 6.10
C ARG A 293 0.74 1.40 4.70
N VAL A 294 1.70 0.54 4.49
CA VAL A 294 2.36 0.28 3.19
C VAL A 294 2.33 -1.20 2.84
N SER A 295 2.44 -1.50 1.57
CA SER A 295 2.68 -2.87 1.09
C SER A 295 3.48 -2.86 -0.21
N PRO A 296 4.18 -3.96 -0.53
CA PRO A 296 4.70 -4.16 -1.86
C PRO A 296 3.59 -4.11 -2.93
N ASP A 297 3.95 -3.66 -4.13
CA ASP A 297 3.02 -3.60 -5.30
C ASP A 297 3.07 -4.89 -6.13
N HIS A 298 2.94 -6.02 -5.47
CA HIS A 298 2.81 -7.32 -6.11
C HIS A 298 1.82 -8.21 -5.36
N GLY A 299 1.29 -9.22 -6.05
CA GLY A 299 0.44 -10.25 -5.46
C GLY A 299 1.22 -11.40 -4.82
N THR A 300 0.52 -12.50 -4.59
CA THR A 300 1.08 -13.71 -4.01
C THR A 300 2.01 -14.49 -4.94
N ALA A 301 1.96 -14.25 -6.25
CA ALA A 301 2.80 -14.86 -7.28
C ALA A 301 3.04 -16.36 -7.05
N PHE A 302 1.94 -17.11 -7.01
CA PHE A 302 1.92 -18.54 -6.70
C PHE A 302 2.75 -19.38 -7.68
N ASP A 303 2.92 -18.90 -8.90
CA ASP A 303 3.71 -19.51 -9.98
C ASP A 303 5.22 -19.61 -9.67
N ILE A 304 5.75 -18.71 -8.84
CA ILE A 304 7.16 -18.69 -8.43
C ILE A 304 7.37 -18.89 -6.92
N ALA A 305 6.29 -19.17 -6.17
CA ALA A 305 6.37 -19.34 -4.72
C ALA A 305 7.29 -20.53 -4.33
N GLY A 306 8.12 -20.34 -3.32
CA GLY A 306 9.07 -21.35 -2.82
C GLY A 306 10.30 -21.55 -3.69
N GLN A 307 10.49 -20.81 -4.79
CA GLN A 307 11.64 -20.97 -5.68
C GLN A 307 12.86 -20.10 -5.31
N GLY A 308 12.75 -19.20 -4.36
CA GLY A 308 13.83 -18.30 -3.95
C GLY A 308 14.19 -17.24 -5.00
N THR A 309 13.32 -17.00 -6.00
CA THR A 309 13.59 -16.13 -7.15
C THR A 309 12.80 -14.82 -7.14
N ALA A 310 11.91 -14.63 -6.17
CA ALA A 310 11.07 -13.45 -6.10
C ALA A 310 11.90 -12.16 -5.91
N SER A 311 11.54 -11.10 -6.64
CA SER A 311 12.19 -9.79 -6.49
C SER A 311 11.81 -9.16 -5.14
N ILE A 312 12.79 -8.65 -4.42
CA ILE A 312 12.61 -7.98 -3.13
C ILE A 312 12.49 -6.45 -3.25
N SER A 313 12.66 -5.89 -4.46
CA SER A 313 12.78 -4.44 -4.66
C SER A 313 11.59 -3.65 -4.13
N SER A 314 10.37 -4.09 -4.45
CA SER A 314 9.14 -3.43 -3.98
C SER A 314 8.99 -3.50 -2.45
N CYS A 315 9.40 -4.59 -1.81
CA CYS A 315 9.34 -4.73 -0.36
C CYS A 315 10.37 -3.84 0.34
N LEU A 316 11.61 -3.78 -0.17
CA LEU A 316 12.63 -2.84 0.31
C LEU A 316 12.11 -1.40 0.23
N LYS A 317 11.53 -1.04 -0.92
CA LYS A 317 10.95 0.29 -1.13
C LYS A 317 9.76 0.56 -0.20
N ALA A 318 8.96 -0.46 0.14
CA ALA A 318 7.86 -0.31 1.09
C ALA A 318 8.35 0.03 2.51
N PHE A 319 9.46 -0.54 2.97
CA PHE A 319 10.10 -0.14 4.23
C PHE A 319 10.56 1.32 4.18
N GLU A 320 11.28 1.73 3.13
CA GLU A 320 11.77 3.10 2.97
C GLU A 320 10.62 4.12 2.95
N VAL A 321 9.58 3.86 2.16
CA VAL A 321 8.40 4.74 2.05
C VAL A 321 7.66 4.81 3.38
N GLY A 322 7.47 3.70 4.07
CA GLY A 322 6.82 3.67 5.38
C GLY A 322 7.55 4.52 6.42
N VAL A 323 8.87 4.40 6.51
CA VAL A 323 9.73 5.20 7.40
C VAL A 323 9.66 6.69 7.03
N SER A 324 9.78 7.01 5.73
CA SER A 324 9.74 8.39 5.25
C SER A 324 8.41 9.08 5.59
N ILE A 325 7.28 8.41 5.31
CA ILE A 325 5.94 8.94 5.61
C ILE A 325 5.76 9.16 7.11
N PHE A 326 6.19 8.19 7.93
CA PHE A 326 6.11 8.35 9.38
C PHE A 326 6.90 9.57 9.85
N ASN A 327 8.13 9.73 9.40
CA ASN A 327 8.98 10.87 9.78
C ASN A 327 8.39 12.21 9.32
N ASN A 328 7.85 12.30 8.11
CA ASN A 328 7.18 13.52 7.62
C ASN A 328 5.99 13.90 8.52
N ARG A 329 5.17 12.92 8.91
CA ARG A 329 4.04 13.15 9.84
C ARG A 329 4.48 13.66 11.20
N GLN A 330 5.62 13.18 11.73
CA GLN A 330 6.15 13.64 13.02
C GLN A 330 6.63 15.10 12.96
N GLN A 331 7.21 15.52 11.83
CA GLN A 331 7.69 16.91 11.66
C GLN A 331 6.55 17.94 11.63
N ILE A 332 5.36 17.56 11.21
CA ILE A 332 4.20 18.46 11.20
C ILE A 332 3.58 18.62 12.60
N ILE A 333 3.76 17.63 13.46
CA ILE A 333 3.22 17.62 14.85
C ILE A 333 4.15 18.35 15.82
N ALA A 334 5.44 18.45 15.52
CA ALA A 334 6.46 19.12 16.32
C ALA A 334 6.50 20.63 16.09
#